data_89d41a2af593635077305926a43c2d5c
#
_entry.id   89d41a2af593635077305926a43c2d5c
#
_cell.length_a   1.000
_cell.length_b   1.000
_cell.length_c   1.000
_cell.angle_alpha   90.00
_cell.angle_beta   90.00
_cell.angle_gamma   90.00
#
_symmetry.space_group_name_H-M   'P 1'
#
loop_
_entity.id
_entity.type
_entity.pdbx_description
1 polymer ?
#
loop_
_entity_poly.entity_id
_entity_poly.type
_entity_poly.pdbx_seq_one_letter_code
_entity_poly.pdbx_strand_id
1 'polypeptide(L)'
;MVKTQTILTYIEMKKQFIKSLSAVILLAGVFIVLGGCEKKKNFHKWECILPESIATITLDMYDSDNKYYSYVSPQNSMVLFQNEQWVYYKMVGDTLKVIKRGDNDTLPEMAYSNDLWLVSKPSPSTMKMIYIGIQPAHYLFPNEYTFNLKK
;
A
#
# COMPACT_ATOMS: atom_id res chain seq x y z
N MET A 1 30.18 8.62 66.36
CA MET A 1 29.49 9.58 65.48
C MET A 1 29.65 9.33 63.98
N VAL A 2 30.53 8.43 63.54
CA VAL A 2 30.81 8.18 62.12
C VAL A 2 29.82 7.22 61.41
N LYS A 3 29.21 6.27 62.15
CA LYS A 3 28.30 5.25 61.55
C LYS A 3 26.96 5.80 61.05
N THR A 4 26.49 6.91 61.64
CA THR A 4 25.18 7.48 61.28
C THR A 4 25.22 8.22 59.92
N GLN A 5 26.33 8.84 59.58
CA GLN A 5 26.51 9.56 58.31
C GLN A 5 26.59 8.60 57.09
N THR A 6 27.23 7.43 57.27
CA THR A 6 27.36 6.44 56.20
C THR A 6 26.01 5.81 55.83
N ILE A 7 25.12 5.63 56.80
CA ILE A 7 23.77 5.08 56.57
C ILE A 7 22.88 6.10 55.85
N LEU A 8 22.98 7.38 56.18
CA LEU A 8 22.20 8.42 55.51
C LEU A 8 22.57 8.57 54.00
N THR A 9 23.88 8.58 53.71
CA THR A 9 24.37 8.64 52.32
C THR A 9 23.97 7.42 51.49
N TYR A 10 23.95 6.25 52.11
CA TYR A 10 23.49 5.01 51.41
C TYR A 10 22.00 5.05 51.08
N ILE A 11 21.16 5.58 51.99
CA ILE A 11 19.71 5.72 51.78
C ILE A 11 19.41 6.74 50.67
N GLU A 12 20.14 7.85 50.63
CA GLU A 12 19.97 8.86 49.56
C GLU A 12 20.40 8.36 48.20
N MET A 13 21.52 7.66 48.11
CA MET A 13 21.94 6.99 46.85
C MET A 13 20.91 5.99 46.36
N LYS A 14 20.34 5.17 47.23
CA LYS A 14 19.28 4.23 46.88
C LYS A 14 18.01 4.94 46.36
N LYS A 15 17.61 6.05 46.96
CA LYS A 15 16.46 6.87 46.51
C LYS A 15 16.72 7.50 45.15
N GLN A 16 17.92 7.97 44.86
CA GLN A 16 18.28 8.50 43.54
C GLN A 16 18.33 7.39 42.46
N PHE A 17 18.85 6.22 42.82
CA PHE A 17 18.90 5.09 41.90
C PHE A 17 17.50 4.61 41.53
N ILE A 18 16.57 4.51 42.46
CA ILE A 18 15.17 4.14 42.20
C ILE A 18 14.46 5.19 41.34
N LYS A 19 14.71 6.49 41.53
CA LYS A 19 14.15 7.58 40.72
C LYS A 19 14.69 7.53 39.27
N SER A 20 15.98 7.25 39.07
CA SER A 20 16.56 7.13 37.73
C SER A 20 16.08 5.91 37.01
N LEU A 21 15.90 4.76 37.70
CA LEU A 21 15.39 3.53 37.14
C LEU A 21 13.93 3.68 36.71
N SER A 22 13.08 4.35 37.48
CA SER A 22 11.69 4.60 37.09
C SER A 22 11.57 5.56 35.91
N ALA A 23 12.47 6.53 35.77
CA ALA A 23 12.50 7.42 34.61
C ALA A 23 12.90 6.69 33.33
N VAL A 24 13.86 5.76 33.42
CA VAL A 24 14.29 4.93 32.27
C VAL A 24 13.19 3.97 31.83
N ILE A 25 12.46 3.36 32.78
CA ILE A 25 11.33 2.48 32.46
C ILE A 25 10.17 3.25 31.83
N LEU A 26 9.89 4.48 32.29
CA LEU A 26 8.88 5.35 31.70
C LEU A 26 9.27 5.77 30.27
N LEU A 27 10.53 6.14 30.04
CA LEU A 27 11.02 6.47 28.70
C LEU A 27 10.96 5.26 27.75
N ALA A 28 11.39 4.08 28.20
CA ALA A 28 11.30 2.85 27.41
C ALA A 28 9.85 2.47 27.07
N GLY A 29 8.92 2.65 28.01
CA GLY A 29 7.49 2.43 27.79
C GLY A 29 6.90 3.36 26.74
N VAL A 30 7.31 4.63 26.71
CA VAL A 30 6.87 5.61 25.70
C VAL A 30 7.40 5.26 24.32
N PHE A 31 8.64 4.78 24.20
CA PHE A 31 9.18 4.34 22.91
C PHE A 31 8.47 3.11 22.35
N ILE A 32 8.05 2.17 23.18
CA ILE A 32 7.30 0.98 22.76
C ILE A 32 5.90 1.37 22.25
N VAL A 33 5.24 2.35 22.88
CA VAL A 33 3.92 2.82 22.46
C VAL A 33 3.99 3.68 21.17
N LEU A 34 5.05 4.43 20.97
CA LEU A 34 5.23 5.26 19.77
C LEU A 34 5.80 4.51 18.57
N GLY A 35 6.51 3.39 18.79
CA GLY A 35 7.09 2.56 17.72
C GLY A 35 6.17 1.48 17.14
N GLY A 36 4.98 1.28 17.70
CA GLY A 36 4.14 0.10 17.42
C GLY A 36 2.93 0.30 16.53
N CYS A 37 2.70 1.46 15.96
CA CYS A 37 1.64 1.66 14.96
C CYS A 37 2.20 1.74 13.55
N GLU A 38 2.77 0.66 13.04
CA GLU A 38 2.64 0.41 11.61
C GLU A 38 1.13 0.25 11.34
N LYS A 39 0.51 1.29 10.79
CA LYS A 39 -0.81 1.18 10.19
C LYS A 39 -0.71 0.01 9.22
N LYS A 40 -1.33 -1.13 9.54
CA LYS A 40 -1.54 -2.20 8.55
C LYS A 40 -2.14 -1.49 7.35
N LYS A 41 -1.38 -1.34 6.29
CA LYS A 41 -1.87 -0.73 5.05
C LYS A 41 -2.98 -1.65 4.58
N ASN A 42 -4.22 -1.23 4.76
CA ASN A 42 -5.37 -1.97 4.28
C ASN A 42 -5.30 -1.94 2.76
N PHE A 43 -4.82 -3.00 2.17
CA PHE A 43 -4.90 -3.21 0.73
C PHE A 43 -5.83 -4.39 0.45
N HIS A 44 -6.48 -4.32 -0.69
CA HIS A 44 -7.32 -5.39 -1.21
C HIS A 44 -6.60 -6.05 -2.37
N LYS A 45 -6.41 -7.37 -2.28
CA LYS A 45 -5.81 -8.14 -3.37
C LYS A 45 -6.91 -8.62 -4.32
N TRP A 46 -6.84 -8.18 -5.55
CA TRP A 46 -7.75 -8.54 -6.62
C TRP A 46 -7.05 -9.40 -7.67
N GLU A 47 -7.71 -10.42 -8.18
CA GLU A 47 -7.16 -11.32 -9.19
C GLU A 47 -8.12 -11.46 -10.36
N CYS A 48 -7.59 -11.31 -11.58
CA CYS A 48 -8.25 -11.61 -12.83
C CYS A 48 -7.48 -12.72 -13.55
N ILE A 49 -8.18 -13.82 -13.85
CA ILE A 49 -7.64 -14.92 -14.67
C ILE A 49 -8.26 -14.78 -16.04
N LEU A 50 -7.45 -14.53 -17.05
CA LEU A 50 -7.92 -14.42 -18.42
C LEU A 50 -8.24 -15.82 -18.99
N PRO A 51 -9.21 -15.92 -19.94
CA PRO A 51 -9.53 -17.17 -20.62
C PRO A 51 -8.28 -17.84 -21.22
N GLU A 52 -8.31 -19.16 -21.30
CA GLU A 52 -7.23 -19.98 -21.87
C GLU A 52 -5.89 -19.87 -21.12
N SER A 53 -5.91 -19.37 -19.89
CA SER A 53 -4.70 -19.16 -19.08
C SER A 53 -3.65 -18.26 -19.75
N ILE A 54 -4.08 -17.33 -20.60
CA ILE A 54 -3.22 -16.37 -21.30
C ILE A 54 -2.44 -15.54 -20.29
N ALA A 55 -3.12 -15.06 -19.23
CA ALA A 55 -2.48 -14.35 -18.13
C ALA A 55 -3.34 -14.38 -16.87
N THR A 56 -2.64 -14.27 -15.73
CA THR A 56 -3.23 -13.91 -14.46
C THR A 56 -2.74 -12.52 -14.08
N ILE A 57 -3.68 -11.62 -13.77
CA ILE A 57 -3.39 -10.26 -13.34
C ILE A 57 -3.77 -10.15 -11.88
N THR A 58 -2.84 -9.72 -11.04
CA THR A 58 -3.11 -9.45 -9.63
C THR A 58 -2.91 -7.97 -9.37
N LEU A 59 -3.86 -7.35 -8.68
CA LEU A 59 -3.79 -5.96 -8.24
C LEU A 59 -3.84 -5.90 -6.73
N ASP A 60 -2.79 -5.36 -6.11
CA ASP A 60 -2.78 -4.98 -4.70
C ASP A 60 -3.22 -3.51 -4.62
N MET A 61 -4.51 -3.27 -4.36
CA MET A 61 -5.09 -1.92 -4.33
C MET A 61 -5.05 -1.31 -2.94
N TYR A 62 -4.50 -0.11 -2.85
CA TYR A 62 -4.38 0.72 -1.66
C TYR A 62 -5.34 1.90 -1.80
N ASP A 63 -6.61 1.68 -1.48
CA ASP A 63 -7.68 2.68 -1.68
C ASP A 63 -7.39 3.99 -0.95
N SER A 64 -6.78 3.95 0.24
CA SER A 64 -6.42 5.15 1.01
C SER A 64 -5.36 6.01 0.32
N ASP A 65 -4.52 5.42 -0.51
CA ASP A 65 -3.38 6.08 -1.15
C ASP A 65 -3.66 6.36 -2.63
N ASN A 66 -4.81 5.95 -3.15
CA ASN A 66 -5.18 6.03 -4.57
C ASN A 66 -4.11 5.44 -5.48
N LYS A 67 -3.62 4.25 -5.15
CA LYS A 67 -2.63 3.53 -5.93
C LYS A 67 -2.85 2.03 -5.89
N TYR A 68 -2.32 1.35 -6.89
CA TYR A 68 -2.24 -0.11 -6.89
C TYR A 68 -0.88 -0.59 -7.39
N TYR A 69 -0.52 -1.80 -6.99
CA TYR A 69 0.62 -2.52 -7.55
C TYR A 69 0.10 -3.66 -8.40
N SER A 70 0.60 -3.79 -9.63
CA SER A 70 0.17 -4.81 -10.58
C SER A 70 1.21 -5.90 -10.78
N TYR A 71 0.74 -7.15 -10.81
CA TYR A 71 1.51 -8.33 -11.20
C TYR A 71 0.82 -8.99 -12.38
N VAL A 72 1.59 -9.36 -13.37
CA VAL A 72 1.13 -10.11 -14.56
C VAL A 72 1.96 -11.37 -14.71
N SER A 73 1.31 -12.52 -14.79
CA SER A 73 1.97 -13.81 -14.97
C SER A 73 1.34 -14.57 -16.13
N PRO A 74 2.10 -15.04 -17.12
CA PRO A 74 3.53 -14.81 -17.32
C PRO A 74 3.86 -13.36 -17.69
N GLN A 75 5.09 -12.92 -17.40
CA GLN A 75 5.54 -11.52 -17.52
C GLN A 75 5.38 -10.88 -18.90
N ASN A 76 5.44 -11.68 -19.95
CA ASN A 76 5.36 -11.21 -21.34
C ASN A 76 3.95 -11.33 -21.93
N SER A 77 2.93 -11.42 -21.07
CA SER A 77 1.56 -11.52 -21.53
C SER A 77 1.10 -10.23 -22.18
N MET A 78 0.37 -10.37 -23.28
CA MET A 78 -0.23 -9.24 -23.99
C MET A 78 -1.49 -8.75 -23.24
N VAL A 79 -1.30 -7.91 -22.23
CA VAL A 79 -2.37 -7.30 -21.44
C VAL A 79 -2.10 -5.81 -21.23
N LEU A 80 -3.13 -5.03 -20.92
CA LEU A 80 -3.01 -3.60 -20.68
C LEU A 80 -2.33 -3.24 -19.34
N PHE A 81 -2.21 -4.21 -18.44
CA PHE A 81 -1.51 -4.04 -17.17
C PHE A 81 -0.02 -4.30 -17.34
N GLN A 82 0.80 -3.43 -16.75
CA GLN A 82 2.24 -3.65 -16.71
C GLN A 82 2.60 -4.54 -15.52
N ASN A 83 3.61 -5.40 -15.69
CA ASN A 83 4.08 -6.26 -14.62
C ASN A 83 4.96 -5.48 -13.65
N GLU A 84 4.81 -5.78 -12.35
CA GLU A 84 5.62 -5.24 -11.25
C GLU A 84 5.71 -3.71 -11.25
N GLN A 85 4.57 -3.04 -11.37
CA GLN A 85 4.54 -1.59 -11.43
C GLN A 85 3.53 -0.98 -10.46
N TRP A 86 3.95 0.09 -9.78
CA TRP A 86 3.05 1.00 -9.10
C TRP A 86 2.30 1.88 -10.09
N VAL A 87 1.01 2.03 -9.87
CA VAL A 87 0.15 2.91 -10.64
C VAL A 87 -0.59 3.81 -9.67
N TYR A 88 -0.47 5.11 -9.86
CA TYR A 88 -1.19 6.15 -9.10
C TYR A 88 -2.35 6.66 -9.94
N TYR A 89 -3.50 6.83 -9.30
CA TYR A 89 -4.72 7.20 -10.01
C TYR A 89 -5.55 8.23 -9.25
N LYS A 90 -6.50 8.84 -9.94
CA LYS A 90 -7.61 9.61 -9.37
C LYS A 90 -8.93 8.96 -9.77
N MET A 91 -9.89 8.92 -8.86
CA MET A 91 -11.27 8.56 -9.19
C MET A 91 -12.06 9.81 -9.53
N VAL A 92 -12.75 9.80 -10.67
CA VAL A 92 -13.69 10.84 -11.09
C VAL A 92 -15.01 10.13 -11.40
N GLY A 93 -15.91 10.10 -10.42
CA GLY A 93 -17.08 9.21 -10.46
C GLY A 93 -16.62 7.76 -10.52
N ASP A 94 -17.10 7.01 -11.50
CA ASP A 94 -16.73 5.61 -11.73
C ASP A 94 -15.48 5.45 -12.63
N THR A 95 -14.84 6.56 -12.99
CA THR A 95 -13.65 6.53 -13.85
C THR A 95 -12.37 6.65 -13.03
N LEU A 96 -11.52 5.63 -13.14
CA LEU A 96 -10.14 5.65 -12.68
C LEU A 96 -9.27 6.26 -13.77
N LYS A 97 -8.66 7.40 -13.47
CA LYS A 97 -7.71 8.09 -14.34
C LYS A 97 -6.30 7.87 -13.81
N VAL A 98 -5.43 7.25 -14.59
CA VAL A 98 -4.01 7.12 -14.24
C VAL A 98 -3.35 8.50 -14.29
N ILE A 99 -2.53 8.80 -13.27
CA ILE A 99 -1.81 10.07 -13.17
C ILE A 99 -0.29 9.91 -13.13
N LYS A 100 0.16 8.70 -12.79
CA LYS A 100 1.60 8.40 -12.68
C LYS A 100 1.81 6.89 -12.72
N ARG A 101 2.93 6.44 -13.29
CA ARG A 101 3.35 5.04 -13.31
C ARG A 101 4.77 4.90 -12.75
N GLY A 102 4.92 4.09 -11.69
CA GLY A 102 6.18 3.94 -10.96
C GLY A 102 6.52 5.11 -10.04
N ASP A 103 7.35 4.86 -9.05
CA ASP A 103 7.73 5.89 -8.07
C ASP A 103 8.64 6.97 -8.66
N ASN A 104 9.49 6.58 -9.61
CA ASN A 104 10.48 7.46 -10.25
C ASN A 104 9.99 8.11 -11.55
N ASP A 105 8.69 7.99 -11.85
CA ASP A 105 8.12 8.57 -13.06
C ASP A 105 8.06 10.10 -12.95
N THR A 106 8.66 10.79 -13.90
CA THR A 106 8.74 12.25 -13.95
C THR A 106 7.84 12.86 -15.04
N LEU A 107 7.08 12.02 -15.74
CA LEU A 107 6.17 12.51 -16.78
C LEU A 107 5.02 13.33 -16.17
N PRO A 108 4.59 14.41 -16.83
CA PRO A 108 3.45 15.18 -16.37
C PRO A 108 2.15 14.37 -16.45
N GLU A 109 1.16 14.67 -15.60
CA GLU A 109 -0.14 13.96 -15.56
C GLU A 109 -0.83 13.90 -16.93
N MET A 110 -0.64 14.92 -17.77
CA MET A 110 -1.22 14.95 -19.12
C MET A 110 -0.71 13.84 -20.05
N ALA A 111 0.47 13.26 -19.77
CA ALA A 111 0.98 12.12 -20.53
C ALA A 111 0.08 10.88 -20.38
N TYR A 112 -0.72 10.82 -19.32
CA TYR A 112 -1.66 9.74 -19.02
C TYR A 112 -3.12 10.12 -19.28
N SER A 113 -3.37 11.20 -20.01
CA SER A 113 -4.73 11.71 -20.26
C SER A 113 -5.68 10.70 -20.90
N ASN A 114 -5.13 9.74 -21.64
CA ASN A 114 -5.87 8.66 -22.30
C ASN A 114 -5.83 7.32 -21.57
N ASP A 115 -5.21 7.25 -20.39
CA ASP A 115 -5.16 6.03 -19.59
C ASP A 115 -6.32 6.03 -18.58
N LEU A 116 -7.48 5.67 -19.10
CA LEU A 116 -8.77 5.78 -18.43
C LEU A 116 -9.44 4.42 -18.31
N TRP A 117 -9.98 4.12 -17.13
CA TRP A 117 -10.67 2.88 -16.83
C TRP A 117 -12.02 3.18 -16.19
N LEU A 118 -13.10 2.62 -16.73
CA LEU A 118 -14.37 2.57 -16.04
C LEU A 118 -14.33 1.43 -15.03
N VAL A 119 -14.58 1.75 -13.76
CA VAL A 119 -14.53 0.79 -12.65
C VAL A 119 -15.92 0.61 -12.06
N SER A 120 -16.37 -0.63 -11.95
CA SER A 120 -17.61 -0.97 -11.25
C SER A 120 -17.37 -2.12 -10.28
N LYS A 121 -18.14 -2.15 -9.19
CA LYS A 121 -18.10 -3.22 -8.18
C LYS A 121 -19.51 -3.85 -8.09
N PRO A 122 -19.84 -4.79 -9.00
CA PRO A 122 -21.16 -5.42 -9.02
C PRO A 122 -21.45 -6.25 -7.77
N SER A 123 -20.40 -6.63 -7.03
CA SER A 123 -20.51 -7.23 -5.71
C SER A 123 -19.32 -6.83 -4.82
N PRO A 124 -19.37 -7.04 -3.49
CA PRO A 124 -18.24 -6.77 -2.60
C PRO A 124 -16.96 -7.57 -2.93
N SER A 125 -17.11 -8.67 -3.65
CA SER A 125 -16.01 -9.57 -4.00
C SER A 125 -15.66 -9.55 -5.49
N THR A 126 -16.31 -8.70 -6.30
CA THR A 126 -16.09 -8.62 -7.75
C THR A 126 -15.91 -7.16 -8.16
N MET A 127 -14.84 -6.90 -8.89
CA MET A 127 -14.55 -5.60 -9.51
C MET A 127 -14.39 -5.80 -11.00
N LYS A 128 -15.01 -4.94 -11.78
CA LYS A 128 -14.92 -4.91 -13.24
C LYS A 128 -14.21 -3.63 -13.66
N MET A 129 -13.21 -3.75 -14.51
CA MET A 129 -12.48 -2.64 -15.09
C MET A 129 -12.57 -2.71 -16.61
N ILE A 130 -13.01 -1.61 -17.24
CA ILE A 130 -13.12 -1.49 -18.68
C ILE A 130 -12.20 -0.35 -19.12
N TYR A 131 -11.25 -0.65 -19.98
CA TYR A 131 -10.41 0.38 -20.57
C TYR A 131 -11.21 1.21 -21.59
N ILE A 132 -11.29 2.51 -21.35
CA ILE A 132 -12.01 3.47 -22.19
C ILE A 132 -11.09 4.51 -22.84
N GLY A 133 -9.78 4.37 -22.62
CA GLY A 133 -8.77 5.21 -23.25
C GLY A 133 -8.56 4.89 -24.73
N ILE A 134 -7.69 5.64 -25.36
CA ILE A 134 -7.33 5.41 -26.77
C ILE A 134 -6.39 4.21 -26.84
N GLN A 135 -6.87 3.08 -27.37
CA GLN A 135 -6.00 1.92 -27.65
C GLN A 135 -5.13 2.21 -28.87
N PRO A 136 -3.83 1.91 -28.81
CA PRO A 136 -3.01 1.88 -30.02
C PRO A 136 -3.58 0.86 -31.01
N ALA A 137 -3.70 1.24 -32.27
CA ALA A 137 -4.41 0.49 -33.33
C ALA A 137 -3.91 -0.95 -33.62
N HIS A 138 -2.86 -1.40 -32.93
CA HIS A 138 -2.23 -2.71 -33.16
C HIS A 138 -2.37 -3.67 -31.96
N TYR A 139 -3.10 -3.30 -30.90
CA TYR A 139 -3.20 -4.15 -29.73
C TYR A 139 -4.57 -4.82 -29.65
N LEU A 140 -4.58 -6.15 -29.84
CA LEU A 140 -5.73 -7.03 -29.63
C LEU A 140 -5.90 -7.42 -28.15
N PHE A 141 -5.73 -6.46 -27.25
CA PHE A 141 -5.91 -6.74 -25.82
C PHE A 141 -7.38 -6.73 -25.45
N PRO A 142 -7.79 -7.58 -24.50
CA PRO A 142 -9.08 -7.40 -23.85
C PRO A 142 -9.16 -5.97 -23.30
N ASN A 143 -10.25 -5.30 -23.53
CA ASN A 143 -10.51 -4.00 -22.91
C ASN A 143 -11.32 -4.12 -21.62
N GLU A 144 -11.77 -5.32 -21.29
CA GLU A 144 -12.57 -5.62 -20.11
C GLU A 144 -11.92 -6.71 -19.26
N TYR A 145 -11.81 -6.44 -17.96
CA TYR A 145 -11.21 -7.34 -16.96
C TYR A 145 -12.13 -7.49 -15.78
N THR A 146 -12.41 -8.72 -15.38
CA THR A 146 -13.19 -9.03 -14.17
C THR A 146 -12.27 -9.59 -13.10
N PHE A 147 -12.15 -8.86 -12.00
CA PHE A 147 -11.32 -9.21 -10.85
C PHE A 147 -12.17 -9.77 -9.72
N ASN A 148 -11.67 -10.81 -9.07
CA ASN A 148 -12.25 -11.37 -7.86
C ASN A 148 -11.34 -11.06 -6.67
N LEU A 149 -11.97 -10.72 -5.53
CA LEU A 149 -11.25 -10.44 -4.29
C LEU A 149 -10.63 -11.72 -3.76
N LYS A 150 -9.33 -11.73 -3.56
CA LYS A 150 -8.61 -12.80 -2.88
C LYS A 150 -8.74 -12.62 -1.36
N LYS A 151 -9.15 -13.69 -0.71
CA LYS A 151 -9.19 -13.78 0.77
C LYS A 151 -7.83 -14.16 1.34
#